data_b5287f881119b902ce616490bd1ac853
#
_entry.id   b5287f881119b902ce616490bd1ac853
#
_cell.length_a   1.000
_cell.length_b   1.000
_cell.length_c   1.000
_cell.angle_alpha   90.00
_cell.angle_beta   90.00
_cell.angle_gamma   90.00
#
_symmetry.space_group_name_H-M   'P 1'
#
loop_
_entity.id
_entity.type
_entity.pdbx_description
1 polymer ?
#
loop_
_entity_poly.entity_id
_entity_poly.type
_entity_poly.pdbx_seq_one_letter_code
_entity_poly.pdbx_strand_id
1 'polypeptide(L)'
;MQLREWGRGSFFITMKFKARIFIRLRESVSDAAGNAVMANCNKVAPDIKVEKLRINKIIEMLLEAESEKIAREQLDILSDRLFANVVIEDWEYDLLEVSEHFPDSAF
;
A
#
# COMPACT_ATOMS: atom_id res chain seq x y z
N MET A 1 14.41 1.76 17.68
CA MET A 1 15.13 2.80 16.91
C MET A 1 16.55 2.34 16.62
N GLN A 2 17.10 2.82 15.56
CA GLN A 2 18.37 2.35 15.03
C GLN A 2 19.18 3.54 14.52
N LEU A 3 20.52 3.53 14.74
CA LEU A 3 21.41 4.56 14.22
C LEU A 3 21.87 4.16 12.83
N ARG A 4 21.65 5.04 11.86
CA ARG A 4 22.03 4.81 10.46
C ARG A 4 22.93 5.92 9.95
N GLU A 5 23.90 5.57 9.13
CA GLU A 5 24.63 6.53 8.33
C GLU A 5 23.75 7.00 7.16
N TRP A 6 23.69 8.31 7.01
CA TRP A 6 22.81 8.92 6.01
C TRP A 6 23.61 9.94 5.22
N GLY A 7 23.92 9.65 3.98
CA GLY A 7 24.68 10.52 3.08
C GLY A 7 25.85 11.27 3.74
N ARG A 8 26.91 11.55 3.08
CA ARG A 8 28.04 12.39 3.55
C ARG A 8 28.57 12.12 4.97
N GLY A 9 28.38 10.89 5.49
CA GLY A 9 28.85 10.53 6.80
C GLY A 9 28.00 11.05 7.99
N SER A 10 26.85 11.65 7.72
CA SER A 10 25.90 12.03 8.77
C SER A 10 25.18 10.81 9.32
N PHE A 11 24.87 10.85 10.62
CA PHE A 11 24.15 9.77 11.30
C PHE A 11 22.83 10.27 11.85
N PHE A 12 21.78 9.47 11.65
CA PHE A 12 20.45 9.73 12.17
C PHE A 12 19.95 8.52 12.93
N ILE A 13 19.17 8.77 13.97
CA ILE A 13 18.41 7.71 14.63
C ILE A 13 17.18 7.48 13.77
N THR A 14 16.96 6.24 13.34
CA THR A 14 15.83 5.91 12.53
C THR A 14 14.89 4.95 13.24
N MET A 15 13.65 4.98 12.81
CA MET A 15 12.58 4.09 13.23
C MET A 15 12.19 3.22 12.04
N LYS A 16 11.80 2.00 12.31
CA LYS A 16 11.36 1.06 11.30
C LYS A 16 9.84 0.99 11.28
N PHE A 17 9.25 1.04 10.10
CA PHE A 17 7.81 1.03 9.92
C PHE A 17 7.41 0.01 8.87
N LYS A 18 6.23 -0.59 9.07
CA LYS A 18 5.52 -1.33 8.03
C LYS A 18 4.38 -0.47 7.51
N ALA A 19 4.28 -0.33 6.20
CA ALA A 19 3.20 0.38 5.54
C ALA A 19 2.43 -0.53 4.61
N ARG A 20 1.11 -0.34 4.55
CA ARG A 20 0.24 -0.93 3.55
C ARG A 20 -0.48 0.19 2.84
N ILE A 21 -0.25 0.31 1.56
CA ILE A 21 -0.88 1.33 0.74
C ILE A 21 -1.98 0.65 -0.08
N PHE A 22 -3.21 1.11 0.12
CA PHE A 22 -4.39 0.62 -0.57
C PHE A 22 -4.68 1.55 -1.73
N ILE A 23 -4.66 1.01 -2.95
CA ILE A 23 -4.90 1.77 -4.17
C ILE A 23 -6.16 1.23 -4.80
N ARG A 24 -7.17 2.11 -4.90
CA ARG A 24 -8.50 1.75 -5.36
C ARG A 24 -8.87 2.52 -6.62
N LEU A 25 -9.37 1.80 -7.60
CA LEU A 25 -9.96 2.41 -8.77
C LEU A 25 -11.23 3.18 -8.35
N ARG A 26 -11.37 4.42 -8.80
CA ARG A 26 -12.56 5.23 -8.49
C ARG A 26 -13.82 4.55 -9.01
N GLU A 27 -14.94 4.67 -8.29
CA GLU A 27 -16.17 4.00 -8.66
C GLU A 27 -16.71 4.40 -10.03
N SER A 28 -16.45 5.63 -10.45
CA SER A 28 -16.85 6.13 -11.77
C SER A 28 -16.07 5.52 -12.92
N VAL A 29 -14.95 4.85 -12.63
CA VAL A 29 -14.09 4.24 -13.65
C VAL A 29 -14.48 2.79 -13.83
N SER A 30 -14.63 2.35 -15.08
CA SER A 30 -14.94 0.97 -15.40
C SER A 30 -13.76 0.05 -15.06
N ASP A 31 -14.04 -1.04 -14.34
CA ASP A 31 -13.08 -2.07 -13.99
C ASP A 31 -13.30 -3.29 -14.87
N ALA A 32 -12.67 -3.29 -16.04
CA ALA A 32 -12.80 -4.39 -17.00
C ALA A 32 -12.32 -5.72 -16.43
N ALA A 33 -11.20 -5.71 -15.67
CA ALA A 33 -10.67 -6.91 -15.05
C ALA A 33 -11.61 -7.45 -13.96
N GLY A 34 -12.14 -6.57 -13.12
CA GLY A 34 -13.11 -6.93 -12.08
C GLY A 34 -14.40 -7.47 -12.69
N ASN A 35 -14.89 -6.85 -13.75
CA ASN A 35 -16.10 -7.31 -14.44
C ASN A 35 -15.91 -8.71 -15.06
N ALA A 36 -14.73 -8.98 -15.62
CA ALA A 36 -14.42 -10.30 -16.18
C ALA A 36 -14.37 -11.38 -15.10
N VAL A 37 -13.77 -11.09 -13.95
CA VAL A 37 -13.75 -12.01 -12.81
C VAL A 37 -15.15 -12.23 -12.27
N MET A 38 -15.93 -11.17 -12.13
CA MET A 38 -17.31 -11.25 -11.63
C MET A 38 -18.18 -12.15 -12.52
N ALA A 39 -18.04 -12.03 -13.83
CA ALA A 39 -18.79 -12.86 -14.78
C ALA A 39 -18.49 -14.35 -14.62
N ASN A 40 -17.29 -14.69 -14.16
CA ASN A 40 -16.89 -16.09 -13.94
C ASN A 40 -17.28 -16.61 -12.54
N CYS A 41 -17.53 -15.74 -11.58
CA CYS A 41 -17.89 -16.16 -10.22
C CYS A 41 -19.13 -17.04 -10.19
N ASN A 42 -20.16 -16.68 -10.94
CA ASN A 42 -21.41 -17.43 -10.97
C ASN A 42 -21.26 -18.78 -11.68
N LYS A 43 -20.27 -18.93 -12.55
CA LYS A 43 -19.96 -20.21 -13.20
C LYS A 43 -19.25 -21.18 -12.26
N VAL A 44 -18.36 -20.65 -11.42
CA VAL A 44 -17.57 -21.44 -10.49
C VAL A 44 -18.33 -21.73 -9.20
N ALA A 45 -19.10 -20.76 -8.72
CA ALA A 45 -19.87 -20.83 -7.48
C ALA A 45 -21.33 -20.46 -7.75
N PRO A 46 -22.13 -21.37 -8.34
CA PRO A 46 -23.49 -21.04 -8.80
C PRO A 46 -24.50 -20.78 -7.70
N ASP A 47 -24.18 -21.14 -6.45
CA ASP A 47 -25.10 -20.97 -5.31
C ASP A 47 -25.05 -19.58 -4.70
N ILE A 48 -24.20 -18.71 -5.19
CA ILE A 48 -24.12 -17.30 -4.77
C ILE A 48 -24.33 -16.36 -5.93
N LYS A 49 -24.77 -15.16 -5.63
CA LYS A 49 -24.87 -14.07 -6.60
C LYS A 49 -23.87 -12.97 -6.20
N VAL A 50 -22.89 -12.75 -7.04
CA VAL A 50 -21.94 -11.65 -6.84
C VAL A 50 -22.51 -10.41 -7.51
N GLU A 51 -22.84 -9.40 -6.70
CA GLU A 51 -23.49 -8.18 -7.20
C GLU A 51 -22.49 -7.08 -7.53
N LYS A 52 -21.33 -7.09 -6.85
CA LYS A 52 -20.26 -6.10 -7.08
C LYS A 52 -18.92 -6.76 -6.84
N LEU A 53 -17.98 -6.48 -7.70
CA LEU A 53 -16.60 -6.95 -7.57
C LEU A 53 -15.68 -5.91 -8.18
N ARG A 54 -14.64 -5.54 -7.42
CA ARG A 54 -13.61 -4.60 -7.87
C ARG A 54 -12.26 -5.21 -7.56
N ILE A 55 -11.32 -5.04 -8.47
CA ILE A 55 -9.94 -5.46 -8.27
C ILE A 55 -9.11 -4.23 -7.95
N ASN A 56 -8.52 -4.21 -6.76
CA ASN A 56 -7.67 -3.12 -6.28
C ASN A 56 -6.27 -3.64 -6.00
N LYS A 57 -5.36 -2.73 -5.63
CA LYS A 57 -3.96 -3.06 -5.33
C LYS A 57 -3.64 -2.76 -3.88
N ILE A 58 -2.77 -3.59 -3.31
CA ILE A 58 -2.14 -3.31 -2.02
C ILE A 58 -0.64 -3.37 -2.23
N ILE A 59 0.05 -2.32 -1.80
CA ILE A 59 1.50 -2.28 -1.77
C ILE A 59 1.92 -2.40 -0.32
N GLU A 60 2.74 -3.40 -0.01
CA GLU A 60 3.29 -3.57 1.33
C GLU A 60 4.77 -3.20 1.29
N MET A 61 5.23 -2.44 2.27
CA MET A 61 6.63 -2.05 2.33
C MET A 61 7.12 -1.94 3.76
N LEU A 62 8.40 -2.23 3.93
CA LEU A 62 9.14 -2.02 5.15
C LEU A 62 10.08 -0.85 4.90
N LEU A 63 10.02 0.16 5.75
CA LEU A 63 10.80 1.37 5.56
C LEU A 63 11.43 1.84 6.86
N GLU A 64 12.45 2.66 6.72
CA GLU A 64 13.07 3.37 7.83
C GLU A 64 12.94 4.88 7.60
N ALA A 65 12.69 5.61 8.66
CA ALA A 65 12.62 7.07 8.65
C ALA A 65 13.03 7.61 10.03
N GLU A 66 13.42 8.88 10.08
CA GLU A 66 13.79 9.51 11.34
C GLU A 66 12.62 9.61 12.32
N SER A 67 11.41 9.77 11.79
CA SER A 67 10.21 9.94 12.59
C SER A 67 8.98 9.46 11.83
N GLU A 68 7.89 9.24 12.56
CA GLU A 68 6.61 8.94 11.96
C GLU A 68 6.12 10.07 11.04
N LYS A 69 6.34 11.31 11.43
CA LYS A 69 5.97 12.47 10.62
C LYS A 69 6.65 12.44 9.26
N ILE A 70 7.96 12.21 9.23
CA ILE A 70 8.72 12.10 7.99
C ILE A 70 8.25 10.89 7.17
N ALA A 71 8.03 9.76 7.82
CA ALA A 71 7.52 8.57 7.13
C ALA A 71 6.21 8.87 6.43
N ARG A 72 5.27 9.54 7.10
CA ARG A 72 3.97 9.88 6.52
C ARG A 72 4.10 10.86 5.36
N GLU A 73 4.92 11.90 5.52
CA GLU A 73 5.14 12.88 4.45
C GLU A 73 5.70 12.21 3.18
N GLN A 74 6.65 11.30 3.35
CA GLN A 74 7.25 10.60 2.22
C GLN A 74 6.30 9.57 1.61
N LEU A 75 5.50 8.89 2.43
CA LEU A 75 4.48 7.96 1.92
C LEU A 75 3.39 8.68 1.13
N ASP A 76 2.99 9.88 1.55
CA ASP A 76 2.05 10.69 0.79
C ASP A 76 2.60 10.99 -0.61
N ILE A 77 3.88 11.37 -0.68
CA ILE A 77 4.54 11.65 -1.96
C ILE A 77 4.62 10.39 -2.83
N LEU A 78 5.04 9.27 -2.26
CA LEU A 78 5.15 8.01 -2.99
C LEU A 78 3.79 7.54 -3.51
N SER A 79 2.78 7.61 -2.66
CA SER A 79 1.44 7.15 -3.01
C SER A 79 0.84 7.99 -4.13
N ASP A 80 0.99 9.31 -4.03
CA ASP A 80 0.40 10.26 -4.98
C ASP A 80 1.15 10.30 -6.31
N ARG A 81 2.48 10.20 -6.28
CA ARG A 81 3.31 10.42 -7.47
C ARG A 81 3.82 9.16 -8.14
N LEU A 82 3.88 8.05 -7.40
CA LEU A 82 4.47 6.81 -7.90
C LEU A 82 3.50 5.63 -7.90
N PHE A 83 2.82 5.39 -6.76
CA PHE A 83 2.05 4.17 -6.59
C PHE A 83 0.68 4.23 -7.23
N ALA A 84 -0.01 5.34 -7.10
CA ALA A 84 -1.35 5.50 -7.64
C ALA A 84 -1.35 6.35 -8.91
N ASN A 85 -2.23 6.01 -9.84
CA ASN A 85 -2.58 6.91 -10.93
C ASN A 85 -3.75 7.78 -10.45
N VAL A 86 -3.43 8.96 -9.92
CA VAL A 86 -4.41 9.81 -9.24
C VAL A 86 -5.51 10.36 -10.15
N VAL A 87 -5.36 10.19 -11.47
CA VAL A 87 -6.42 10.54 -12.41
C VAL A 87 -7.61 9.58 -12.27
N ILE A 88 -7.33 8.31 -11.99
CA ILE A 88 -8.35 7.26 -11.94
C ILE A 88 -8.37 6.46 -10.64
N GLU A 89 -7.39 6.67 -9.75
CA GLU A 89 -7.27 5.91 -8.52
C GLU A 89 -7.20 6.81 -7.30
N ASP A 90 -7.75 6.34 -6.19
CA ASP A 90 -7.58 6.91 -4.87
C ASP A 90 -6.66 6.02 -4.05
N TRP A 91 -6.00 6.60 -3.05
CA TRP A 91 -5.11 5.85 -2.17
C TRP A 91 -5.31 6.23 -0.71
N GLU A 92 -5.01 5.28 0.15
CA GLU A 92 -4.90 5.46 1.60
C GLU A 92 -3.86 4.48 2.11
N TYR A 93 -3.38 4.64 3.32
CA TYR A 93 -2.42 3.71 3.88
C TYR A 93 -2.56 3.57 5.38
N ASP A 94 -2.07 2.43 5.88
CA ASP A 94 -1.83 2.18 7.29
C ASP A 94 -0.32 2.21 7.52
N LEU A 95 0.11 2.79 8.62
CA LEU A 95 1.50 2.85 9.03
C LEU A 95 1.64 2.35 10.46
N LEU A 96 2.53 1.39 10.66
CA LEU A 96 2.80 0.78 11.96
C LEU A 96 4.29 0.79 12.23
N GLU A 97 4.69 1.33 13.39
CA GLU A 97 6.06 1.19 13.85
C GLU A 97 6.32 -0.26 14.26
N VAL A 98 7.45 -0.81 13.80
CA VAL A 98 7.84 -2.19 14.09
C VAL A 98 9.24 -2.23 14.69
N SER A 99 9.59 -3.35 15.34
CA SER A 99 10.91 -3.51 15.94
C SER A 99 11.98 -3.72 14.88
N GLU A 100 13.23 -3.46 15.25
CA GLU A 100 14.39 -3.72 14.40
C GLU A 100 14.49 -5.17 13.95
N HIS A 101 13.92 -6.09 14.73
CA HIS A 101 13.94 -7.52 14.47
C HIS A 101 12.71 -8.02 13.71
N PHE A 102 11.92 -7.09 13.17
CA PHE A 102 10.76 -7.45 12.37
C PHE A 102 11.21 -8.26 11.15
N PRO A 103 10.81 -9.54 11.04
CA PRO A 103 11.31 -10.38 9.98
C PRO A 103 10.66 -10.06 8.63
N ASP A 104 11.43 -10.17 7.55
CA ASP A 104 10.92 -9.96 6.19
C ASP A 104 9.78 -10.92 5.87
N SER A 105 9.77 -12.11 6.46
CA SER A 105 8.72 -13.11 6.30
C SER A 105 7.37 -12.71 6.91
N ALA A 106 7.34 -11.70 7.78
CA ALA A 106 6.11 -11.18 8.36
C ALA A 106 5.42 -10.15 7.45
N PHE A 107 5.93 -9.99 6.31
CA PHE A 107 5.51 -9.02 5.31
C PHE A 107 4.24 -9.44 4.58
#